data_b1ad05f58a88c4e31965ce6b1094b356
#
_entry.id   b1ad05f58a88c4e31965ce6b1094b356
#
_cell.length_a   1.000
_cell.length_b   1.000
_cell.length_c   1.000
_cell.angle_alpha   90.00
_cell.angle_beta   90.00
_cell.angle_gamma   90.00
#
_symmetry.space_group_name_H-M   'P 1'
#
loop_
_entity.id
_entity.type
_entity.pdbx_description
1 polymer ?
#
loop_
_entity_poly.entity_id
_entity_poly.type
_entity_poly.pdbx_seq_one_letter_code
_entity_poly.pdbx_strand_id
1 'polypeptide(L)'
;MRRITISVDDALADTFDRLVKEKGYGNRSEAFRDLLRGALGDERLEKGTAKFCVGALSYVYNHHERQLSSRLTSMQHDHHDVTVSTMHAHLDHENCLETVILRGPTAEVLKFAQAVMAQSGVRHGKFYPIPIDAATSGSKQHRHIHARPYT
;
A
#
# COMPACT_ATOMS: atom_id res chain seq x y z
N MET A 1 -5.84 16.76 21.60
CA MET A 1 -4.82 17.09 20.58
C MET A 1 -3.60 17.67 21.27
N ARG A 2 -2.39 17.22 20.92
CA ARG A 2 -1.12 17.68 21.51
C ARG A 2 -0.40 18.62 20.55
N ARG A 3 0.11 19.76 21.04
CA ARG A 3 0.93 20.70 20.26
C ARG A 3 2.41 20.36 20.45
N ILE A 4 3.18 20.34 19.34
CA ILE A 4 4.63 20.11 19.33
C ILE A 4 5.28 21.33 18.68
N THR A 5 6.34 21.85 19.27
CA THR A 5 7.18 22.90 18.68
C THR A 5 8.57 22.33 18.41
N ILE A 6 9.07 22.54 17.20
CA ILE A 6 10.36 22.02 16.73
C ILE A 6 11.16 23.20 16.20
N SER A 7 12.43 23.30 16.61
CA SER A 7 13.39 24.25 16.05
C SER A 7 14.22 23.56 14.99
N VAL A 8 14.36 24.18 13.85
CA VAL A 8 15.18 23.71 12.71
C VAL A 8 16.07 24.87 12.22
N ASP A 9 17.16 24.58 11.56
CA ASP A 9 17.97 25.60 10.90
C ASP A 9 17.25 26.20 9.68
N ASP A 10 17.70 27.39 9.26
CA ASP A 10 17.05 28.16 8.19
C ASP A 10 17.05 27.39 6.86
N ALA A 11 18.12 26.68 6.52
CA ALA A 11 18.23 25.94 5.27
C ALA A 11 17.20 24.79 5.19
N LEU A 12 17.01 24.08 6.31
CA LEU A 12 15.98 23.03 6.40
C LEU A 12 14.58 23.61 6.38
N ALA A 13 14.36 24.75 7.05
CA ALA A 13 13.06 25.47 7.03
C ALA A 13 12.70 25.89 5.60
N ASP A 14 13.61 26.49 4.85
CA ASP A 14 13.43 26.92 3.46
C ASP A 14 13.14 25.71 2.55
N THR A 15 13.84 24.60 2.76
CA THR A 15 13.64 23.37 2.00
C THR A 15 12.25 22.76 2.28
N PHE A 16 11.84 22.78 3.55
CA PHE A 16 10.50 22.31 3.93
C PHE A 16 9.40 23.19 3.34
N ASP A 17 9.58 24.51 3.32
CA ASP A 17 8.61 25.43 2.73
C ASP A 17 8.46 25.22 1.21
N ARG A 18 9.56 24.94 0.50
CA ARG A 18 9.48 24.58 -0.91
C ARG A 18 8.69 23.28 -1.10
N LEU A 19 8.96 22.24 -0.30
CA LEU A 19 8.23 20.99 -0.34
C LEU A 19 6.73 21.19 -0.08
N VAL A 20 6.36 21.97 0.94
CA VAL A 20 4.96 22.31 1.26
C VAL A 20 4.27 22.91 0.03
N LYS A 21 4.92 23.86 -0.63
CA LYS A 21 4.39 24.55 -1.81
C LYS A 21 4.31 23.61 -3.03
N GLU A 22 5.38 22.88 -3.33
CA GLU A 22 5.47 21.98 -4.49
C GLU A 22 4.49 20.81 -4.40
N LYS A 23 4.27 20.29 -3.19
CA LYS A 23 3.32 19.21 -2.94
C LYS A 23 1.88 19.69 -2.78
N GLY A 24 1.64 21.00 -2.75
CA GLY A 24 0.29 21.59 -2.63
C GLY A 24 -0.34 21.47 -1.25
N TYR A 25 0.44 21.29 -0.19
CA TYR A 25 -0.09 21.25 1.17
C TYR A 25 -0.67 22.61 1.59
N GLY A 26 -1.81 22.61 2.28
CA GLY A 26 -2.47 23.81 2.77
C GLY A 26 -1.68 24.55 3.86
N ASN A 27 -0.84 23.87 4.61
CA ASN A 27 0.01 24.44 5.65
C ASN A 27 1.13 23.48 6.08
N ARG A 28 2.15 24.03 6.76
CA ARG A 28 3.31 23.28 7.30
C ARG A 28 2.90 22.12 8.22
N SER A 29 1.86 22.33 9.05
CA SER A 29 1.42 21.31 10.02
C SER A 29 0.81 20.08 9.33
N GLU A 30 0.14 20.26 8.21
CA GLU A 30 -0.42 19.17 7.41
C GLU A 30 0.70 18.37 6.73
N ALA A 31 1.64 19.07 6.07
CA ALA A 31 2.80 18.45 5.47
C ALA A 31 3.63 17.66 6.50
N PHE A 32 3.88 18.25 7.67
CA PHE A 32 4.62 17.57 8.74
C PHE A 32 3.92 16.30 9.23
N ARG A 33 2.58 16.36 9.43
CA ARG A 33 1.83 15.17 9.84
C ARG A 33 1.90 14.05 8.82
N ASP A 34 1.81 14.41 7.54
CA ASP A 34 1.84 13.44 6.46
C ASP A 34 3.21 12.76 6.32
N LEU A 35 4.28 13.54 6.33
CA LEU A 35 5.65 13.04 6.34
C LEU A 35 5.93 12.15 7.55
N LEU A 36 5.47 12.56 8.73
CA LEU A 36 5.67 11.77 9.95
C LEU A 36 4.91 10.45 9.90
N ARG A 37 3.67 10.44 9.38
CA ARG A 37 2.90 9.21 9.20
C ARG A 37 3.58 8.25 8.23
N GLY A 38 4.09 8.77 7.11
CA GLY A 38 4.87 7.98 6.16
C GLY A 38 6.08 7.33 6.84
N ALA A 39 6.93 8.15 7.47
CA ALA A 39 8.14 7.67 8.14
C ALA A 39 7.85 6.62 9.23
N LEU A 40 6.83 6.84 10.06
CA LEU A 40 6.44 5.87 11.10
C LEU A 40 5.84 4.59 10.51
N GLY A 41 5.12 4.69 9.40
CA GLY A 41 4.59 3.54 8.68
C GLY A 41 5.71 2.68 8.11
N ASP A 42 6.66 3.32 7.40
CA ASP A 42 7.82 2.66 6.80
C ASP A 42 8.69 1.98 7.86
N GLU A 43 8.96 2.67 8.97
CA GLU A 43 9.71 2.10 10.11
C GLU A 43 9.07 0.83 10.67
N ARG A 44 7.73 0.81 10.80
CA ARG A 44 7.02 -0.39 11.28
C ARG A 44 7.11 -1.57 10.31
N LEU A 45 7.07 -1.29 9.01
CA LEU A 45 7.24 -2.32 7.97
C LEU A 45 8.66 -2.85 7.98
N GLU A 46 9.67 -1.98 8.01
CA GLU A 46 11.09 -2.34 8.04
C GLU A 46 11.47 -3.15 9.28
N LYS A 47 10.98 -2.76 10.46
CA LYS A 47 11.21 -3.47 11.72
C LYS A 47 10.36 -4.74 11.88
N GLY A 48 9.49 -5.06 10.94
CA GLY A 48 8.58 -6.19 11.03
C GLY A 48 7.57 -6.10 12.19
N THR A 49 7.34 -4.90 12.73
CA THR A 49 6.39 -4.67 13.83
C THR A 49 4.96 -4.45 13.35
N ALA A 50 4.76 -4.19 12.08
CA ALA A 50 3.44 -4.14 11.45
C ALA A 50 2.93 -5.57 11.24
N LYS A 51 2.05 -6.05 12.10
CA LYS A 51 1.49 -7.41 12.01
C LYS A 51 0.55 -7.59 10.82
N PHE A 52 -0.19 -6.55 10.48
CA PHE A 52 -1.15 -6.52 9.37
C PHE A 52 -0.91 -5.30 8.48
N CYS A 53 -1.20 -5.45 7.21
CA CYS A 53 -1.22 -4.35 6.26
C CYS A 53 -2.38 -4.47 5.27
N VAL A 54 -2.70 -3.35 4.64
CA VAL A 54 -3.51 -3.25 3.44
C VAL A 54 -2.70 -2.50 2.39
N GLY A 55 -2.84 -2.82 1.13
CA GLY A 55 -2.11 -2.08 0.10
C GLY A 55 -2.63 -2.35 -1.29
N ALA A 56 -2.16 -1.55 -2.24
CA ALA A 56 -2.43 -1.70 -3.65
C ALA A 56 -1.19 -2.25 -4.37
N LEU A 57 -1.35 -3.39 -5.02
CA LEU A 57 -0.38 -3.96 -5.94
C LEU A 57 -0.82 -3.62 -7.36
N SER A 58 -0.02 -2.85 -8.09
CA SER A 58 -0.30 -2.51 -9.48
C SER A 58 0.81 -3.04 -10.38
N TYR A 59 0.45 -3.58 -11.53
CA TYR A 59 1.39 -4.10 -12.52
C TYR A 59 0.79 -4.09 -13.93
N VAL A 60 1.67 -4.15 -14.91
CA VAL A 60 1.30 -4.23 -16.33
C VAL A 60 1.68 -5.60 -16.87
N TYR A 61 0.84 -6.19 -17.68
CA TYR A 61 1.13 -7.45 -18.38
C TYR A 61 0.40 -7.50 -19.73
N ASN A 62 0.86 -8.41 -20.61
CA ASN A 62 0.19 -8.69 -21.89
C ASN A 62 -0.90 -9.76 -21.67
N HIS A 63 -2.17 -9.39 -21.83
CA HIS A 63 -3.30 -10.30 -21.61
C HIS A 63 -3.45 -11.37 -22.70
N HIS A 64 -2.79 -11.23 -23.85
CA HIS A 64 -2.75 -12.27 -24.88
C HIS A 64 -1.80 -13.41 -24.51
N GLU A 65 -0.89 -13.22 -23.58
CA GLU A 65 -0.12 -14.30 -22.99
C GLU A 65 -1.01 -15.14 -22.06
N ARG A 66 -1.79 -16.06 -22.64
CA ARG A 66 -2.80 -16.85 -21.92
C ARG A 66 -2.25 -17.56 -20.68
N GLN A 67 -1.03 -18.07 -20.75
CA GLN A 67 -0.42 -18.74 -19.60
C GLN A 67 -0.16 -17.77 -18.44
N LEU A 68 0.26 -16.54 -18.72
CA LEU A 68 0.48 -15.53 -17.70
C LEU A 68 -0.83 -15.08 -17.07
N SER A 69 -1.82 -14.72 -17.87
CA SER A 69 -3.15 -14.33 -17.39
C SER A 69 -3.78 -15.40 -16.48
N SER A 70 -3.74 -16.68 -16.92
CA SER A 70 -4.24 -17.79 -16.13
C SER A 70 -3.47 -17.98 -14.82
N ARG A 71 -2.11 -17.86 -14.86
CA ARG A 71 -1.31 -17.95 -13.63
C ARG A 71 -1.64 -16.84 -12.64
N LEU A 72 -1.75 -15.60 -13.09
CA LEU A 72 -2.08 -14.46 -12.23
C LEU A 72 -3.46 -14.64 -11.58
N THR A 73 -4.46 -15.08 -12.34
CA THR A 73 -5.79 -15.40 -11.82
C THR A 73 -5.74 -16.53 -10.81
N SER A 74 -5.01 -17.61 -11.10
CA SER A 74 -4.87 -18.74 -10.17
C SER A 74 -4.17 -18.31 -8.87
N MET A 75 -3.10 -17.52 -8.97
CA MET A 75 -2.40 -17.00 -7.78
C MET A 75 -3.32 -16.17 -6.88
N GLN A 76 -4.17 -15.32 -7.47
CA GLN A 76 -5.15 -14.53 -6.70
C GLN A 76 -6.21 -15.44 -6.06
N HIS A 77 -6.66 -16.46 -6.78
CA HIS A 77 -7.65 -17.42 -6.27
C HIS A 77 -7.07 -18.26 -5.12
N ASP A 78 -5.86 -18.75 -5.26
CA ASP A 78 -5.18 -19.55 -4.23
C ASP A 78 -4.88 -18.74 -2.95
N HIS A 79 -4.84 -17.40 -3.08
CA HIS A 79 -4.62 -16.46 -1.97
C HIS A 79 -5.83 -15.54 -1.76
N HIS A 80 -7.03 -16.08 -1.87
CA HIS A 80 -8.29 -15.34 -1.68
C HIS A 80 -8.46 -14.75 -0.28
N ASP A 81 -7.74 -15.25 0.70
CA ASP A 81 -7.69 -14.77 2.08
C ASP A 81 -6.96 -13.42 2.21
N VAL A 82 -6.01 -13.12 1.31
CA VAL A 82 -5.30 -11.84 1.26
C VAL A 82 -5.76 -10.94 0.12
N THR A 83 -6.42 -11.48 -0.91
CA THR A 83 -6.94 -10.71 -2.05
C THR A 83 -8.34 -10.18 -1.75
N VAL A 84 -8.49 -8.85 -1.71
CA VAL A 84 -9.77 -8.19 -1.41
C VAL A 84 -10.57 -7.88 -2.67
N SER A 85 -9.91 -7.31 -3.68
CA SER A 85 -10.52 -6.96 -4.95
C SER A 85 -9.47 -6.77 -6.03
N THR A 86 -9.87 -6.92 -7.28
CA THR A 86 -9.04 -6.72 -8.45
C THR A 86 -9.74 -5.77 -9.41
N MET A 87 -8.98 -4.83 -9.95
CA MET A 87 -9.41 -3.93 -11.00
C MET A 87 -8.50 -4.10 -12.20
N HIS A 88 -9.09 -4.18 -13.38
CA HIS A 88 -8.42 -4.43 -14.64
C HIS A 88 -8.76 -3.31 -15.63
N ALA A 89 -7.73 -2.73 -16.24
CA ALA A 89 -7.88 -1.67 -17.24
C ALA A 89 -7.04 -2.00 -18.48
N HIS A 90 -7.65 -1.97 -19.66
CA HIS A 90 -6.94 -2.06 -20.91
C HIS A 90 -6.16 -0.77 -21.17
N LEU A 91 -4.87 -0.87 -21.44
CA LEU A 91 -4.02 0.25 -21.83
C LEU A 91 -3.98 0.41 -23.37
N ASP A 92 -3.90 -0.74 -24.04
CA ASP A 92 -3.94 -0.86 -25.50
C ASP A 92 -4.46 -2.26 -25.87
N HIS A 93 -4.27 -2.67 -27.15
CA HIS A 93 -4.74 -3.98 -27.64
C HIS A 93 -4.04 -5.20 -26.98
N GLU A 94 -2.87 -5.00 -26.41
CA GLU A 94 -2.06 -6.10 -25.83
C GLU A 94 -1.87 -5.96 -24.34
N ASN A 95 -1.77 -4.74 -23.83
CA ASN A 95 -1.35 -4.46 -22.47
C ASN A 95 -2.50 -4.07 -21.56
N CYS A 96 -2.46 -4.61 -20.36
CA CYS A 96 -3.39 -4.28 -19.28
C CYS A 96 -2.65 -3.79 -18.05
N LEU A 97 -3.22 -2.80 -17.37
CA LEU A 97 -2.90 -2.46 -15.99
C LEU A 97 -3.87 -3.20 -15.08
N GLU A 98 -3.34 -3.96 -14.16
CA GLU A 98 -4.11 -4.59 -13.10
C GLU A 98 -3.72 -4.02 -11.75
N THR A 99 -4.73 -3.73 -10.92
CA THR A 99 -4.54 -3.28 -9.55
C THR A 99 -5.29 -4.21 -8.61
N VAL A 100 -4.57 -4.80 -7.68
CA VAL A 100 -5.10 -5.75 -6.70
C VAL A 100 -5.00 -5.13 -5.31
N ILE A 101 -6.12 -5.06 -4.62
CA ILE A 101 -6.13 -4.67 -3.21
C ILE A 101 -5.85 -5.90 -2.37
N LEU A 102 -4.77 -5.84 -1.61
CA LEU A 102 -4.33 -6.90 -0.71
C LEU A 102 -4.52 -6.46 0.74
N ARG A 103 -4.93 -7.38 1.60
CA ARG A 103 -5.08 -7.15 3.04
C ARG A 103 -4.87 -8.45 3.82
N GLY A 104 -4.07 -8.41 4.86
CA GLY A 104 -3.82 -9.58 5.70
C GLY A 104 -2.59 -9.44 6.58
N PRO A 105 -2.08 -10.57 7.10
CA PRO A 105 -0.79 -10.61 7.78
C PRO A 105 0.30 -10.04 6.86
N THR A 106 1.08 -9.08 7.37
CA THR A 106 2.04 -8.33 6.54
C THR A 106 3.01 -9.25 5.79
N ALA A 107 3.52 -10.29 6.45
CA ALA A 107 4.46 -11.22 5.82
C ALA A 107 3.83 -11.96 4.61
N GLU A 108 2.59 -12.39 4.72
CA GLU A 108 1.86 -13.10 3.65
C GLU A 108 1.55 -12.17 2.48
N VAL A 109 1.06 -10.96 2.79
CA VAL A 109 0.75 -9.94 1.78
C VAL A 109 2.02 -9.54 1.00
N LEU A 110 3.14 -9.27 1.70
CA LEU A 110 4.40 -8.93 1.05
C LEU A 110 4.94 -10.08 0.19
N LYS A 111 4.86 -11.31 0.70
CA LYS A 111 5.28 -12.51 -0.04
C LYS A 111 4.45 -12.69 -1.31
N PHE A 112 3.15 -12.55 -1.22
CA PHE A 112 2.25 -12.64 -2.38
C PHE A 112 2.53 -11.53 -3.40
N ALA A 113 2.61 -10.27 -2.97
CA ALA A 113 2.92 -9.15 -3.85
C ALA A 113 4.25 -9.36 -4.59
N GLN A 114 5.29 -9.80 -3.88
CA GLN A 114 6.60 -10.11 -4.47
C GLN A 114 6.52 -11.25 -5.48
N ALA A 115 5.76 -12.31 -5.18
CA ALA A 115 5.58 -13.44 -6.07
C ALA A 115 4.88 -13.06 -7.38
N VAL A 116 3.89 -12.16 -7.32
CA VAL A 116 3.22 -11.62 -8.52
C VAL A 116 4.17 -10.74 -9.33
N MET A 117 4.87 -9.80 -8.69
CA MET A 117 5.81 -8.91 -9.37
C MET A 117 6.98 -9.64 -10.04
N ALA A 118 7.35 -10.80 -9.51
CA ALA A 118 8.42 -11.64 -10.03
C ALA A 118 7.98 -12.56 -11.19
N GLN A 119 6.69 -12.62 -11.54
CA GLN A 119 6.23 -13.43 -12.67
C GLN A 119 6.83 -12.95 -13.99
N SER A 120 7.32 -13.88 -14.79
CA SER A 120 7.79 -13.58 -16.14
C SER A 120 6.65 -12.99 -16.97
N GLY A 121 6.90 -11.84 -17.60
CA GLY A 121 5.89 -11.07 -18.36
C GLY A 121 5.17 -9.99 -17.54
N VAL A 122 5.29 -9.99 -16.22
CA VAL A 122 4.85 -8.88 -15.37
C VAL A 122 5.86 -7.75 -15.43
N ARG A 123 5.39 -6.53 -15.65
CA ARG A 123 6.19 -5.32 -15.78
C ARG A 123 5.64 -4.20 -14.90
N HIS A 124 6.49 -3.26 -14.52
CA HIS A 124 6.11 -2.07 -13.74
C HIS A 124 5.38 -2.41 -12.43
N GLY A 125 5.68 -3.58 -11.84
CA GLY A 125 5.11 -4.01 -10.58
C GLY A 125 5.49 -3.06 -9.44
N LYS A 126 4.48 -2.55 -8.72
CA LYS A 126 4.62 -1.72 -7.53
C LYS A 126 3.63 -2.15 -6.48
N PHE A 127 4.08 -2.29 -5.26
CA PHE A 127 3.22 -2.52 -4.12
C PHE A 127 3.41 -1.41 -3.09
N TYR A 128 2.31 -0.82 -2.65
CA TYR A 128 2.29 0.21 -1.64
C TYR A 128 1.57 -0.31 -0.39
N PRO A 129 2.30 -0.83 0.61
CA PRO A 129 1.72 -1.32 1.85
C PRO A 129 1.43 -0.17 2.82
N ILE A 130 0.27 -0.23 3.47
CA ILE A 130 -0.13 0.66 4.55
C ILE A 130 -0.29 -0.20 5.81
N PRO A 131 0.54 0.00 6.86
CA PRO A 131 0.37 -0.70 8.12
C PRO A 131 -1.00 -0.42 8.74
N ILE A 132 -1.65 -1.46 9.24
CA ILE A 132 -2.95 -1.34 9.90
C ILE A 132 -2.91 -2.02 11.27
N ASP A 133 -3.70 -1.49 12.19
CA ASP A 133 -4.03 -2.17 13.43
C ASP A 133 -5.35 -2.92 13.24
N ALA A 134 -5.30 -4.25 13.27
CA ALA A 134 -6.49 -5.08 13.21
C ALA A 134 -7.13 -5.17 14.60
N ALA A 135 -8.25 -4.50 14.80
CA ALA A 135 -9.07 -4.66 15.99
C ALA A 135 -10.26 -5.56 15.66
N THR A 136 -10.42 -6.65 16.39
CA THR A 136 -11.68 -7.42 16.37
C THR A 136 -12.66 -6.73 17.32
N SER A 137 -13.69 -6.07 16.80
CA SER A 137 -14.79 -5.58 17.61
C SER A 137 -16.06 -6.29 17.17
N GLY A 138 -16.84 -6.82 18.12
CA GLY A 138 -18.17 -7.33 17.85
C GLY A 138 -18.61 -8.42 18.83
N SER A 139 -19.88 -8.40 19.18
CA SER A 139 -20.59 -9.49 19.82
C SER A 139 -20.60 -10.73 18.91
N LYS A 140 -20.83 -11.90 19.48
CA LYS A 140 -20.76 -13.23 18.82
C LYS A 140 -21.50 -13.38 17.47
N GLN A 141 -22.29 -12.39 17.05
CA GLN A 141 -23.14 -12.46 15.85
C GLN A 141 -22.57 -11.75 14.61
N HIS A 142 -21.68 -10.74 14.76
CA HIS A 142 -21.06 -10.06 13.62
C HIS A 142 -19.59 -9.73 13.94
N ARG A 143 -18.68 -10.59 13.48
CA ARG A 143 -17.24 -10.33 13.54
C ARG A 143 -16.83 -9.45 12.35
N HIS A 144 -16.68 -8.16 12.58
CA HIS A 144 -16.06 -7.27 11.62
C HIS A 144 -14.59 -7.03 12.02
N ILE A 145 -13.69 -7.17 11.07
CA ILE A 145 -12.30 -6.75 11.23
C ILE A 145 -12.25 -5.26 10.87
N HIS A 146 -12.02 -4.41 11.84
CA HIS A 146 -11.75 -3.00 11.60
C HIS A 146 -10.26 -2.82 11.31
N ALA A 147 -9.93 -2.61 10.04
CA ALA A 147 -8.59 -2.23 9.61
C ALA A 147 -8.43 -0.72 9.80
N ARG A 148 -7.74 -0.30 10.87
CA ARG A 148 -7.45 1.13 11.11
C ARG A 148 -6.04 1.41 10.64
N PRO A 149 -5.84 2.35 9.70
CA PRO A 149 -4.51 2.82 9.36
C PRO A 149 -3.80 3.28 10.63
N TYR A 150 -2.54 2.92 10.76
CA TYR A 150 -1.72 3.38 11.85
C TYR A 150 -1.47 4.89 11.68
N THR A 151 -2.02 5.69 12.62
CA THR A 151 -2.05 7.17 12.68
C THR A 151 -3.00 7.84 11.71
#